data_4b0119935fb57d91dbcc79b433f83529
#
_entry.id   4b0119935fb57d91dbcc79b433f83529
#
_cell.length_a   1.000
_cell.length_b   1.000
_cell.length_c   1.000
_cell.angle_alpha   90.00
_cell.angle_beta   90.00
_cell.angle_gamma   90.00
#
_symmetry.space_group_name_H-M   'P 1'
#
loop_
_entity.id
_entity.type
_entity.pdbx_description
1 polymer ?
#
loop_
_entity_poly.entity_id
_entity_poly.type
_entity_poly.pdbx_seq_one_letter_code
_entity_poly.pdbx_strand_id
1 'polypeptide(L)'
;FYINATQDPWTPHFRMWDYIANELPRVLTANFAIDEDRQAITGHSMGGHGALTLAMSLPGRYASVSAFSPISNPTQSDWGRKQFAAYLGDDESQWAAHDASILMRERGFDGPVLVDTGTQDQFIDLLRPEAFAAACAEKRQQATLRMQPGYDHSYFFVSSFMEDHISFHAEALYAG
;
A
#
# COMPACT_ATOMS: atom_id res chain seq x y z
N PHE A 1 8.67 0.94 6.84
CA PHE A 1 7.41 0.30 6.41
C PHE A 1 6.30 0.50 7.44
N TYR A 2 5.05 0.34 7.02
CA TYR A 2 3.87 0.40 7.87
C TYR A 2 3.57 -0.96 8.50
N ILE A 3 4.51 -1.41 9.34
CA ILE A 3 4.45 -2.66 10.10
C ILE A 3 4.69 -2.37 11.57
N ASN A 4 4.45 -3.35 12.42
CA ASN A 4 4.90 -3.32 13.82
C ASN A 4 6.22 -4.08 13.91
N ALA A 5 7.28 -3.40 14.31
CA ALA A 5 8.57 -4.04 14.52
C ALA A 5 8.51 -5.03 15.70
N THR A 6 9.19 -6.16 15.53
CA THR A 6 9.30 -7.22 16.54
C THR A 6 10.73 -7.36 17.08
N GLN A 7 11.68 -6.62 16.51
CA GLN A 7 13.11 -6.68 16.86
C GLN A 7 13.57 -5.40 17.54
N ASP A 8 14.45 -5.52 18.55
CA ASP A 8 15.12 -4.39 19.13
C ASP A 8 16.22 -3.82 18.20
N PRO A 9 16.47 -2.54 18.20
CA PRO A 9 15.90 -1.50 19.08
C PRO A 9 14.58 -0.88 18.55
N TRP A 10 13.94 -1.49 17.57
CA TRP A 10 12.81 -0.91 16.84
C TRP A 10 11.46 -1.12 17.55
N THR A 11 11.30 -2.24 18.27
CA THR A 11 10.03 -2.66 18.91
C THR A 11 9.31 -1.58 19.69
N PRO A 12 9.97 -0.73 20.52
CA PRO A 12 9.25 0.22 21.38
C PRO A 12 8.51 1.32 20.62
N HIS A 13 8.98 1.70 19.44
CA HIS A 13 8.52 2.92 18.77
C HIS A 13 8.10 2.75 17.31
N PHE A 14 8.46 1.65 16.65
CA PHE A 14 8.16 1.42 15.25
C PHE A 14 6.91 0.55 15.11
N ARG A 15 5.75 1.14 15.38
CA ARG A 15 4.44 0.49 15.41
C ARG A 15 3.46 1.16 14.43
N MET A 16 3.89 1.35 13.19
CA MET A 16 3.13 2.09 12.18
C MET A 16 1.87 1.37 11.73
N TRP A 17 1.85 0.03 11.78
CA TRP A 17 0.62 -0.72 11.54
C TRP A 17 -0.47 -0.33 12.54
N ASP A 18 -0.18 -0.42 13.84
CA ASP A 18 -1.14 -0.06 14.89
C ASP A 18 -1.58 1.40 14.81
N TYR A 19 -0.62 2.29 14.46
CA TYR A 19 -0.94 3.70 14.30
C TYR A 19 -1.99 3.94 13.21
N ILE A 20 -1.76 3.41 11.99
CA ILE A 20 -2.68 3.62 10.85
C ILE A 20 -3.96 2.81 11.01
N ALA A 21 -3.86 1.55 11.48
CA ALA A 21 -5.02 0.68 11.58
C ALA A 21 -5.94 1.00 12.76
N ASN A 22 -5.40 1.51 13.86
CA ASN A 22 -6.14 1.61 15.12
C ASN A 22 -6.13 3.01 15.73
N GLU A 23 -4.94 3.62 15.90
CA GLU A 23 -4.81 4.88 16.65
C GLU A 23 -5.34 6.08 15.88
N LEU A 24 -4.89 6.25 14.65
CA LEU A 24 -5.28 7.37 13.79
C LEU A 24 -6.80 7.43 13.55
N PRO A 25 -7.49 6.36 13.18
CA PRO A 25 -8.95 6.38 13.04
C PRO A 25 -9.67 6.80 14.32
N ARG A 26 -9.25 6.29 15.47
CA ARG A 26 -9.85 6.69 16.77
C ARG A 26 -9.66 8.17 17.08
N VAL A 27 -8.47 8.71 16.77
CA VAL A 27 -8.20 10.14 16.95
C VAL A 27 -9.08 10.98 16.01
N LEU A 28 -9.23 10.54 14.77
CA LEU A 28 -10.05 11.25 13.79
C LEU A 28 -11.53 11.24 14.15
N THR A 29 -12.09 10.08 14.50
CA THR A 29 -13.51 9.97 14.88
C THR A 29 -13.82 10.71 16.18
N ALA A 30 -12.88 10.79 17.11
CA ALA A 30 -13.05 11.53 18.35
C ALA A 30 -13.04 13.07 18.16
N ASN A 31 -12.46 13.58 17.06
CA ASN A 31 -12.25 15.01 16.86
C ASN A 31 -12.99 15.59 15.66
N PHE A 32 -13.47 14.76 14.73
CA PHE A 32 -14.11 15.20 13.49
C PHE A 32 -15.39 14.40 13.23
N ALA A 33 -16.38 15.04 12.65
CA ALA A 33 -17.61 14.39 12.19
C ALA A 33 -17.35 13.65 10.86
N ILE A 34 -16.76 12.46 10.94
CA ILE A 34 -16.47 11.59 9.80
C ILE A 34 -17.26 10.30 9.91
N ASP A 35 -17.48 9.66 8.78
CA ASP A 35 -18.11 8.34 8.69
C ASP A 35 -17.02 7.28 8.75
N GLU A 36 -16.94 6.56 9.88
CA GLU A 36 -15.92 5.54 10.10
C GLU A 36 -16.16 4.23 9.33
N ASP A 37 -17.37 4.02 8.82
CA ASP A 37 -17.73 2.84 8.03
C ASP A 37 -17.39 3.00 6.54
N ARG A 38 -17.08 4.22 6.11
CA ARG A 38 -16.70 4.53 4.73
C ARG A 38 -15.28 5.05 4.63
N GLN A 39 -14.35 4.12 4.45
CA GLN A 39 -12.92 4.42 4.37
C GLN A 39 -12.35 3.98 3.04
N ALA A 40 -11.38 4.73 2.55
CA ALA A 40 -10.49 4.38 1.45
C ALA A 40 -9.05 4.66 1.87
N ILE A 41 -8.08 4.05 1.21
CA ILE A 41 -6.68 4.23 1.57
C ILE A 41 -5.82 4.46 0.34
N THR A 42 -4.90 5.43 0.45
CA THR A 42 -3.92 5.74 -0.59
C THR A 42 -2.55 6.05 0.02
N GLY A 43 -1.52 5.96 -0.78
CA GLY A 43 -0.17 6.32 -0.37
C GLY A 43 0.82 6.34 -1.52
N HIS A 44 1.99 6.94 -1.25
CA HIS A 44 3.10 7.03 -2.19
C HIS A 44 4.29 6.21 -1.70
N SER A 45 4.96 5.48 -2.60
CA SER A 45 6.20 4.74 -2.32
C SER A 45 6.02 3.73 -1.17
N MET A 46 6.73 3.93 -0.06
CA MET A 46 6.54 3.16 1.18
C MET A 46 5.11 3.28 1.72
N GLY A 47 4.48 4.47 1.62
CA GLY A 47 3.07 4.67 1.96
C GLY A 47 2.12 3.94 1.01
N GLY A 48 2.48 3.83 -0.28
CA GLY A 48 1.76 3.02 -1.25
C GLY A 48 1.81 1.53 -0.93
N HIS A 49 2.98 1.03 -0.53
CA HIS A 49 3.11 -0.31 0.03
C HIS A 49 2.19 -0.51 1.24
N GLY A 50 2.23 0.43 2.19
CA GLY A 50 1.38 0.38 3.38
C GLY A 50 -0.11 0.37 3.05
N ALA A 51 -0.54 1.20 2.10
CA ALA A 51 -1.93 1.23 1.65
C ALA A 51 -2.38 -0.13 1.09
N LEU A 52 -1.58 -0.73 0.20
CA LEU A 52 -1.88 -2.04 -0.38
C LEU A 52 -1.92 -3.15 0.68
N THR A 53 -0.92 -3.22 1.55
CA THR A 53 -0.84 -4.29 2.57
C THR A 53 -1.92 -4.17 3.63
N LEU A 54 -2.25 -2.95 4.07
CA LEU A 54 -3.36 -2.71 5.02
C LEU A 54 -4.71 -3.08 4.41
N ALA A 55 -4.97 -2.68 3.16
CA ALA A 55 -6.23 -2.99 2.49
C ALA A 55 -6.46 -4.52 2.38
N MET A 56 -5.45 -5.27 1.96
CA MET A 56 -5.54 -6.73 1.82
C MET A 56 -5.52 -7.49 3.15
N SER A 57 -5.05 -6.87 4.22
CA SER A 57 -4.97 -7.51 5.54
C SER A 57 -6.12 -7.17 6.48
N LEU A 58 -6.96 -6.19 6.12
CA LEU A 58 -8.13 -5.75 6.88
C LEU A 58 -9.39 -5.86 6.01
N PRO A 59 -9.89 -7.09 5.76
CA PRO A 59 -11.02 -7.33 4.88
C PRO A 59 -12.25 -6.51 5.30
N GLY A 60 -12.93 -5.91 4.31
CA GLY A 60 -14.15 -5.12 4.53
C GLY A 60 -13.95 -3.72 5.12
N ARG A 61 -12.70 -3.34 5.46
CA ARG A 61 -12.43 -2.03 6.07
C ARG A 61 -12.40 -0.88 5.07
N TYR A 62 -11.78 -1.12 3.91
CA TYR A 62 -11.59 -0.09 2.89
C TYR A 62 -12.41 -0.41 1.66
N ALA A 63 -13.18 0.57 1.17
CA ALA A 63 -13.97 0.43 -0.06
C ALA A 63 -13.11 0.38 -1.33
N SER A 64 -11.94 1.01 -1.27
CA SER A 64 -10.98 1.07 -2.39
C SER A 64 -9.56 1.31 -1.88
N VAL A 65 -8.57 0.91 -2.68
CA VAL A 65 -7.17 1.18 -2.41
C VAL A 65 -6.48 1.76 -3.64
N SER A 66 -5.65 2.77 -3.44
CA SER A 66 -4.78 3.26 -4.50
C SER A 66 -3.35 3.48 -4.03
N ALA A 67 -2.41 3.53 -4.98
CA ALA A 67 -1.01 3.73 -4.68
C ALA A 67 -0.26 4.45 -5.81
N PHE A 68 0.65 5.33 -5.42
CA PHE A 68 1.61 5.96 -6.33
C PHE A 68 2.98 5.32 -6.14
N SER A 69 3.55 4.75 -7.21
CA SER A 69 4.88 4.12 -7.20
C SER A 69 5.16 3.28 -5.95
N PRO A 70 4.28 2.31 -5.59
CA PRO A 70 4.43 1.54 -4.37
C PRO A 70 5.62 0.60 -4.42
N ILE A 71 6.21 0.31 -3.24
CA ILE A 71 7.15 -0.81 -3.09
C ILE A 71 6.32 -2.10 -3.13
N SER A 72 6.25 -2.75 -4.28
CA SER A 72 5.24 -3.76 -4.56
C SER A 72 5.63 -5.18 -4.15
N ASN A 73 6.93 -5.48 -4.13
CA ASN A 73 7.44 -6.83 -3.81
C ASN A 73 8.71 -6.75 -2.97
N PRO A 74 8.61 -6.24 -1.73
CA PRO A 74 9.77 -5.97 -0.87
C PRO A 74 10.59 -7.21 -0.51
N THR A 75 10.00 -8.41 -0.48
CA THR A 75 10.74 -9.65 -0.24
C THR A 75 11.77 -9.97 -1.33
N GLN A 76 11.61 -9.39 -2.52
CA GLN A 76 12.47 -9.58 -3.68
C GLN A 76 13.26 -8.30 -4.05
N SER A 77 13.32 -7.32 -3.16
CA SER A 77 14.13 -6.11 -3.35
C SER A 77 15.09 -5.91 -2.18
N ASP A 78 16.28 -5.37 -2.46
CA ASP A 78 17.29 -5.11 -1.43
C ASP A 78 16.77 -4.17 -0.33
N TRP A 79 15.97 -3.17 -0.70
CA TRP A 79 15.34 -2.27 0.27
C TRP A 79 14.41 -3.00 1.22
N GLY A 80 13.53 -3.83 0.67
CA GLY A 80 12.55 -4.56 1.45
C GLY A 80 13.20 -5.57 2.37
N ARG A 81 14.12 -6.38 1.85
CA ARG A 81 14.87 -7.39 2.62
C ARG A 81 15.63 -6.76 3.79
N LYS A 82 16.35 -5.65 3.54
CA LYS A 82 17.05 -4.90 4.60
C LYS A 82 16.09 -4.41 5.69
N GLN A 83 14.93 -3.85 5.30
CA GLN A 83 13.96 -3.33 6.25
C GLN A 83 13.28 -4.45 7.04
N PHE A 84 12.89 -5.53 6.37
CA PHE A 84 12.26 -6.67 7.03
C PHE A 84 13.21 -7.37 8.00
N ALA A 85 14.46 -7.60 7.62
CA ALA A 85 15.45 -8.14 8.54
C ALA A 85 15.62 -7.28 9.80
N ALA A 86 15.65 -5.94 9.64
CA ALA A 86 15.77 -5.03 10.76
C ALA A 86 14.51 -5.04 11.67
N TYR A 87 13.31 -5.05 11.09
CA TYR A 87 12.07 -4.91 11.86
C TYR A 87 11.46 -6.23 12.32
N LEU A 88 11.59 -7.31 11.52
CA LEU A 88 10.95 -8.60 11.75
C LEU A 88 11.95 -9.73 12.08
N GLY A 89 13.26 -9.48 11.89
CA GLY A 89 14.30 -10.48 12.05
C GLY A 89 14.55 -11.28 10.78
N ASP A 90 15.44 -12.28 10.90
CA ASP A 90 15.96 -13.04 9.76
C ASP A 90 15.05 -14.20 9.31
N ASP A 91 13.95 -14.44 10.00
CA ASP A 91 12.95 -15.43 9.59
C ASP A 91 12.12 -14.91 8.40
N GLU A 92 12.56 -15.21 7.19
CA GLU A 92 11.90 -14.76 5.96
C GLU A 92 10.44 -15.24 5.82
N SER A 93 10.04 -16.29 6.55
CA SER A 93 8.64 -16.76 6.55
C SER A 93 7.68 -15.70 7.13
N GLN A 94 8.17 -14.83 8.00
CA GLN A 94 7.39 -13.72 8.57
C GLN A 94 7.18 -12.57 7.58
N TRP A 95 8.01 -12.45 6.55
CA TRP A 95 7.99 -11.32 5.62
C TRP A 95 6.84 -11.39 4.61
N ALA A 96 6.41 -12.60 4.25
CA ALA A 96 5.34 -12.81 3.27
C ALA A 96 4.03 -12.09 3.63
N ALA A 97 3.70 -12.04 4.92
CA ALA A 97 2.52 -11.34 5.43
C ALA A 97 2.57 -9.80 5.25
N HIS A 98 3.71 -9.28 4.83
CA HIS A 98 3.96 -7.86 4.63
C HIS A 98 4.40 -7.53 3.20
N ASP A 99 4.25 -8.45 2.26
CA ASP A 99 4.57 -8.24 0.85
C ASP A 99 3.29 -8.07 0.02
N ALA A 100 3.15 -6.92 -0.64
CA ALA A 100 1.93 -6.59 -1.37
C ALA A 100 1.63 -7.56 -2.52
N SER A 101 2.65 -8.02 -3.25
CA SER A 101 2.47 -8.96 -4.35
C SER A 101 2.11 -10.37 -3.87
N ILE A 102 2.66 -10.80 -2.73
CA ILE A 102 2.30 -12.08 -2.11
C ILE A 102 0.87 -12.01 -1.55
N LEU A 103 0.54 -10.96 -0.80
CA LEU A 103 -0.82 -10.76 -0.27
C LEU A 103 -1.87 -10.71 -1.37
N MET A 104 -1.56 -10.06 -2.50
CA MET A 104 -2.47 -10.02 -3.64
C MET A 104 -2.74 -11.44 -4.20
N ARG A 105 -1.72 -12.28 -4.36
CA ARG A 105 -1.89 -13.66 -4.81
C ARG A 105 -2.70 -14.51 -3.85
N GLU A 106 -2.43 -14.39 -2.57
CA GLU A 106 -3.05 -15.22 -1.54
C GLU A 106 -4.46 -14.77 -1.22
N ARG A 107 -4.66 -13.49 -0.97
CA ARG A 107 -5.92 -12.93 -0.45
C ARG A 107 -6.71 -12.16 -1.50
N GLY A 108 -6.05 -11.31 -2.28
CA GLY A 108 -6.70 -10.31 -3.12
C GLY A 108 -7.29 -9.16 -2.28
N PHE A 109 -8.13 -8.36 -2.92
CA PHE A 109 -8.86 -7.28 -2.28
C PHE A 109 -10.30 -7.23 -2.81
N ASP A 110 -11.30 -7.07 -1.95
CA ASP A 110 -12.71 -7.12 -2.34
C ASP A 110 -13.19 -5.88 -3.11
N GLY A 111 -12.40 -4.81 -3.11
CA GLY A 111 -12.69 -3.55 -3.82
C GLY A 111 -11.81 -3.29 -5.04
N PRO A 112 -12.02 -2.17 -5.72
CA PRO A 112 -11.17 -1.75 -6.83
C PRO A 112 -9.79 -1.27 -6.36
N VAL A 113 -8.78 -1.51 -7.21
CA VAL A 113 -7.37 -1.12 -6.99
C VAL A 113 -6.93 -0.18 -8.10
N LEU A 114 -6.27 0.93 -7.75
CA LEU A 114 -5.63 1.84 -8.71
C LEU A 114 -4.15 2.01 -8.34
N VAL A 115 -3.25 1.78 -9.29
CA VAL A 115 -1.81 2.02 -9.08
C VAL A 115 -1.25 2.81 -10.26
N ASP A 116 -0.56 3.90 -9.96
CA ASP A 116 0.23 4.67 -10.91
C ASP A 116 1.72 4.53 -10.63
N THR A 117 2.51 4.38 -11.69
CA THR A 117 3.99 4.34 -11.61
C THR A 117 4.58 5.15 -12.75
N GLY A 118 5.55 6.02 -12.44
CA GLY A 118 6.26 6.80 -13.45
C GLY A 118 7.21 5.93 -14.29
N THR A 119 7.23 6.12 -15.62
CA THR A 119 8.14 5.33 -16.49
C THR A 119 9.61 5.74 -16.37
N GLN A 120 9.89 6.91 -15.78
CA GLN A 120 11.25 7.38 -15.48
C GLN A 120 11.54 7.38 -13.98
N ASP A 121 10.78 6.59 -13.22
CA ASP A 121 11.01 6.42 -11.79
C ASP A 121 12.39 5.77 -11.58
N GLN A 122 13.29 6.49 -10.91
CA GLN A 122 14.67 6.05 -10.68
C GLN A 122 14.77 4.84 -9.75
N PHE A 123 13.68 4.48 -9.09
CA PHE A 123 13.59 3.34 -8.18
C PHE A 123 12.78 2.17 -8.76
N ILE A 124 12.42 2.20 -10.03
CA ILE A 124 11.47 1.25 -10.65
C ILE A 124 11.87 -0.21 -10.42
N ASP A 125 13.16 -0.53 -10.48
CA ASP A 125 13.68 -1.88 -10.25
C ASP A 125 13.52 -2.34 -8.78
N LEU A 126 13.47 -1.40 -7.84
CA LEU A 126 13.27 -1.66 -6.41
C LEU A 126 11.77 -1.68 -6.04
N LEU A 127 10.95 -0.94 -6.78
CA LEU A 127 9.49 -0.88 -6.59
C LEU A 127 8.80 -2.13 -7.13
N ARG A 128 9.29 -2.70 -8.22
CA ARG A 128 8.82 -3.93 -8.86
C ARG A 128 7.32 -3.91 -9.24
N PRO A 129 6.86 -2.90 -10.00
CA PRO A 129 5.45 -2.79 -10.37
C PRO A 129 4.96 -4.01 -11.18
N GLU A 130 5.84 -4.65 -11.95
CA GLU A 130 5.55 -5.85 -12.72
C GLU A 130 5.14 -7.04 -11.85
N ALA A 131 5.70 -7.17 -10.64
CA ALA A 131 5.38 -8.24 -9.72
C ALA A 131 3.94 -8.11 -9.19
N PHE A 132 3.52 -6.89 -8.88
CA PHE A 132 2.14 -6.62 -8.45
C PHE A 132 1.14 -6.78 -9.60
N ALA A 133 1.51 -6.34 -10.81
CA ALA A 133 0.69 -6.52 -12.00
C ALA A 133 0.44 -8.01 -12.29
N ALA A 134 1.49 -8.84 -12.21
CA ALA A 134 1.36 -10.28 -12.35
C ALA A 134 0.45 -10.88 -11.27
N ALA A 135 0.61 -10.47 -10.01
CA ALA A 135 -0.23 -10.92 -8.90
C ALA A 135 -1.71 -10.56 -9.10
N CYS A 136 -2.01 -9.33 -9.56
CA CYS A 136 -3.37 -8.91 -9.89
C CYS A 136 -3.97 -9.76 -11.03
N ALA A 137 -3.19 -10.05 -12.07
CA ALA A 137 -3.64 -10.88 -13.19
C ALA A 137 -3.93 -12.32 -12.74
N GLU A 138 -3.05 -12.95 -11.97
CA GLU A 138 -3.22 -14.29 -11.42
C GLU A 138 -4.47 -14.39 -10.55
N LYS A 139 -4.70 -13.39 -9.70
CA LYS A 139 -5.86 -13.33 -8.80
C LYS A 139 -7.15 -12.91 -9.51
N ARG A 140 -7.08 -12.41 -10.77
CA ARG A 140 -8.19 -11.78 -11.50
C ARG A 140 -8.79 -10.61 -10.73
N GLN A 141 -7.91 -9.82 -10.08
CA GLN A 141 -8.29 -8.65 -9.32
C GLN A 141 -8.84 -7.55 -10.23
N GLN A 142 -9.90 -6.88 -9.80
CA GLN A 142 -10.34 -5.62 -10.42
C GLN A 142 -9.29 -4.55 -10.11
N ALA A 143 -8.40 -4.30 -11.06
CA ALA A 143 -7.28 -3.36 -10.89
C ALA A 143 -7.03 -2.54 -12.16
N THR A 144 -6.75 -1.27 -11.95
CA THR A 144 -6.22 -0.36 -12.97
C THR A 144 -4.77 -0.05 -12.63
N LEU A 145 -3.84 -0.48 -13.47
CA LEU A 145 -2.41 -0.28 -13.30
C LEU A 145 -1.89 0.56 -14.46
N ARG A 146 -1.43 1.77 -14.15
CA ARG A 146 -1.03 2.76 -15.19
C ARG A 146 0.47 3.05 -15.10
N MET A 147 1.15 3.02 -16.25
CA MET A 147 2.50 3.51 -16.39
C MET A 147 2.44 4.93 -16.97
N GLN A 148 2.87 5.92 -16.19
CA GLN A 148 2.77 7.35 -16.54
C GLN A 148 4.03 7.82 -17.28
N PRO A 149 3.93 8.10 -18.59
CA PRO A 149 5.10 8.41 -19.41
C PRO A 149 5.83 9.67 -18.95
N GLY A 150 7.15 9.56 -18.76
CA GLY A 150 8.02 10.68 -18.45
C GLY A 150 8.05 11.14 -16.99
N TYR A 151 7.23 10.55 -16.13
CA TYR A 151 7.23 10.89 -14.71
C TYR A 151 8.26 10.06 -13.93
N ASP A 152 8.86 10.71 -12.94
CA ASP A 152 9.80 10.15 -11.97
C ASP A 152 9.10 9.83 -10.64
N HIS A 153 9.88 9.64 -9.54
CA HIS A 153 9.35 9.35 -8.19
C HIS A 153 8.95 10.59 -7.39
N SER A 154 8.88 11.77 -8.01
CA SER A 154 8.69 13.03 -7.31
C SER A 154 7.23 13.33 -6.95
N TYR A 155 7.04 14.34 -6.10
CA TYR A 155 5.69 14.83 -5.77
C TYR A 155 4.99 15.53 -6.94
N PHE A 156 5.71 15.94 -7.98
CA PHE A 156 5.07 16.41 -9.21
C PHE A 156 4.28 15.29 -9.90
N PHE A 157 4.82 14.07 -9.91
CA PHE A 157 4.07 12.90 -10.34
C PHE A 157 2.81 12.70 -9.52
N VAL A 158 2.92 12.67 -8.19
CA VAL A 158 1.78 12.49 -7.29
C VAL A 158 0.73 13.57 -7.51
N SER A 159 1.13 14.84 -7.54
CA SER A 159 0.18 15.95 -7.71
C SER A 159 -0.53 15.95 -9.07
N SER A 160 0.13 15.46 -10.12
CA SER A 160 -0.45 15.40 -11.47
C SER A 160 -1.62 14.42 -11.59
N PHE A 161 -1.64 13.37 -10.76
CA PHE A 161 -2.68 12.33 -10.81
C PHE A 161 -3.51 12.23 -9.53
N MET A 162 -3.33 13.11 -8.57
CA MET A 162 -4.06 13.08 -7.30
C MET A 162 -5.57 13.23 -7.51
N GLU A 163 -6.02 14.06 -8.46
CA GLU A 163 -7.44 14.23 -8.76
C GLU A 163 -8.08 12.92 -9.24
N ASP A 164 -7.38 12.17 -10.10
CA ASP A 164 -7.84 10.85 -10.55
C ASP A 164 -8.02 9.88 -9.37
N HIS A 165 -7.05 9.86 -8.46
CA HIS A 165 -7.11 8.99 -7.28
C HIS A 165 -8.23 9.41 -6.30
N ILE A 166 -8.43 10.72 -6.10
CA ILE A 166 -9.54 11.21 -5.26
C ILE A 166 -10.89 10.84 -5.90
N SER A 167 -11.05 11.04 -7.20
CA SER A 167 -12.27 10.68 -7.93
C SER A 167 -12.55 9.18 -7.86
N PHE A 168 -11.51 8.35 -8.06
CA PHE A 168 -11.59 6.89 -7.94
C PHE A 168 -12.09 6.46 -6.54
N HIS A 169 -11.55 7.07 -5.48
CA HIS A 169 -11.99 6.78 -4.13
C HIS A 169 -13.40 7.29 -3.84
N ALA A 170 -13.74 8.47 -4.34
CA ALA A 170 -15.09 9.03 -4.18
C ALA A 170 -16.15 8.12 -4.84
N GLU A 171 -15.89 7.63 -6.04
CA GLU A 171 -16.79 6.67 -6.71
C GLU A 171 -17.02 5.43 -5.85
N ALA A 172 -15.97 4.82 -5.31
CA ALA A 172 -16.08 3.63 -4.46
C ALA A 172 -16.80 3.89 -3.13
N LEU A 173 -16.57 5.06 -2.51
CA LEU A 173 -17.18 5.44 -1.23
C LEU A 173 -18.68 5.78 -1.35
N TYR A 174 -19.16 6.15 -2.54
CA TYR A 174 -20.55 6.52 -2.78
C TYR A 174 -21.32 5.49 -3.62
N ALA A 175 -20.70 4.38 -4.01
CA ALA A 175 -21.33 3.32 -4.80
C ALA A 175 -22.29 2.41 -3.99
N GLY A 176 -22.43 2.62 -2.68
CA GLY A 176 -23.27 1.84 -1.76
C GLY A 176 -24.54 2.55 -1.32
#